data_034f6026f5f5a99b34c3fec1c343b43d
#
_entry.id   034f6026f5f5a99b34c3fec1c343b43d
#
_cell.length_a   1.000
_cell.length_b   1.000
_cell.length_c   1.000
_cell.angle_alpha   90.00
_cell.angle_beta   90.00
_cell.angle_gamma   90.00
#
_symmetry.space_group_name_H-M   'P 1'
#
loop_
_entity.id
_entity.type
_entity.pdbx_description
1 polymer ?
#
loop_
_entity_poly.entity_id
_entity_poly.type
_entity_poly.pdbx_seq_one_letter_code
_entity_poly.pdbx_strand_id
1 'polypeptide(L)'
;MLIGEFGSYMKTAGDRAWMKALIAFLKRPVAEGRVAWTYWSWNPNSRDTGGLLTDDWESTHANKLAAIRPLLPTPGTNPDRGPFRRSVATLTADRRSPG
;
A
#
# COMPACT_ATOMS: atom_id res chain seq x y z
N MET A 1 4.02 -15.21 9.81
CA MET A 1 4.37 -15.24 8.39
C MET A 1 4.46 -13.83 7.86
N LEU A 2 5.41 -13.57 6.99
CA LEU A 2 5.60 -12.28 6.33
C LEU A 2 5.74 -12.50 4.82
N ILE A 3 4.97 -11.76 4.04
CA ILE A 3 5.25 -11.60 2.61
C ILE A 3 6.19 -10.41 2.47
N GLY A 4 7.46 -10.70 2.22
CA GLY A 4 8.52 -9.69 2.24
C GLY A 4 8.42 -8.64 1.15
N GLU A 5 7.89 -9.01 -0.01
CA GLU A 5 7.71 -8.09 -1.13
C GLU A 5 6.57 -8.56 -2.01
N PHE A 6 5.72 -7.63 -2.42
CA PHE A 6 4.79 -7.86 -3.51
C PHE A 6 4.43 -6.53 -4.18
N GLY A 7 4.10 -6.61 -5.44
CA GLY A 7 3.67 -5.46 -6.22
C GLY A 7 3.30 -5.89 -7.63
N SER A 8 2.78 -4.98 -8.41
CA SER A 8 2.39 -5.24 -9.79
C SER A 8 2.29 -3.95 -10.58
N TYR A 9 2.57 -4.02 -11.87
CA TYR A 9 2.25 -2.94 -12.79
C TYR A 9 0.76 -2.69 -12.94
N MET A 10 -0.07 -3.69 -12.66
CA MET A 10 -1.53 -3.59 -12.78
C MET A 10 -2.01 -3.22 -14.21
N LYS A 11 -1.24 -3.59 -15.22
CA LYS A 11 -1.53 -3.23 -16.61
C LYS A 11 -2.44 -4.23 -17.32
N THR A 12 -2.41 -5.49 -16.90
CA THR A 12 -3.22 -6.54 -17.52
C THR A 12 -4.38 -6.94 -16.64
N ALA A 13 -5.40 -7.57 -17.25
CA ALA A 13 -6.52 -8.12 -16.49
C ALA A 13 -6.05 -9.21 -15.50
N GLY A 14 -5.06 -10.01 -15.89
CA GLY A 14 -4.46 -11.02 -15.03
C GLY A 14 -3.78 -10.40 -13.81
N ASP A 15 -3.00 -9.35 -14.01
CA ASP A 15 -2.35 -8.62 -12.92
C ASP A 15 -3.36 -8.09 -11.92
N ARG A 16 -4.43 -7.49 -12.43
CA ARG A 16 -5.48 -6.93 -11.58
C ARG A 16 -6.22 -8.01 -10.79
N ALA A 17 -6.53 -9.13 -11.44
CA ALA A 17 -7.19 -10.27 -10.79
C ALA A 17 -6.29 -10.87 -9.70
N TRP A 18 -5.00 -11.05 -10.00
CA TRP A 18 -4.01 -11.54 -9.04
C TRP A 18 -3.91 -10.62 -7.83
N MET A 19 -3.77 -9.33 -8.08
CA MET A 19 -3.67 -8.34 -6.99
C MET A 19 -4.91 -8.35 -6.10
N LYS A 20 -6.09 -8.41 -6.71
CA LYS A 20 -7.35 -8.48 -5.97
C LYS A 20 -7.42 -9.71 -5.07
N ALA A 21 -7.00 -10.86 -5.58
CA ALA A 21 -6.99 -12.11 -4.83
C ALA A 21 -5.99 -12.06 -3.67
N LEU A 22 -4.80 -11.54 -3.91
CA LEU A 22 -3.77 -11.39 -2.88
C LEU A 22 -4.22 -10.43 -1.77
N ILE A 23 -4.80 -9.30 -2.14
CA ILE A 23 -5.31 -8.32 -1.16
C ILE A 23 -6.39 -8.94 -0.29
N ALA A 24 -7.32 -9.70 -0.89
CA ALA A 24 -8.36 -10.41 -0.14
C ALA A 24 -7.75 -11.40 0.86
N PHE A 25 -6.72 -12.12 0.46
CA PHE A 25 -6.01 -13.06 1.33
C PHE A 25 -5.32 -12.32 2.49
N LEU A 26 -4.64 -11.21 2.21
CA LEU A 26 -3.92 -10.44 3.23
C LEU A 26 -4.87 -9.74 4.21
N LYS A 27 -6.08 -9.45 3.76
CA LYS A 27 -7.10 -8.78 4.57
C LYS A 27 -7.82 -9.71 5.56
N ARG A 28 -7.53 -10.98 5.54
CA ARG A 28 -8.23 -11.95 6.40
C ARG A 28 -8.14 -11.57 7.88
N PRO A 29 -9.12 -12.00 8.70
CA PRO A 29 -9.17 -11.67 10.13
C PRO A 29 -7.93 -12.13 10.91
N VAL A 30 -7.61 -11.41 11.98
CA VAL A 30 -6.50 -11.76 12.88
C VAL A 30 -6.66 -13.18 13.41
N ALA A 31 -7.90 -13.59 13.73
CA ALA A 31 -8.19 -14.93 14.23
C ALA A 31 -7.81 -16.05 13.24
N GLU A 32 -7.78 -15.75 11.95
CA GLU A 32 -7.35 -16.70 10.90
C GLU A 32 -5.86 -16.63 10.58
N GLY A 33 -5.11 -15.88 11.39
CA GLY A 33 -3.67 -15.70 11.19
C GLY A 33 -3.34 -14.63 10.15
N ARG A 34 -3.33 -13.37 10.58
CA ARG A 34 -2.97 -12.26 9.69
C ARG A 34 -1.52 -12.37 9.24
N VAL A 35 -1.28 -12.13 7.95
CA VAL A 35 0.04 -12.12 7.34
C VAL A 35 0.53 -10.68 7.26
N ALA A 36 1.73 -10.43 7.76
CA ALA A 36 2.39 -9.15 7.57
C ALA A 36 2.89 -9.03 6.12
N TRP A 37 3.02 -7.81 5.64
CA TRP A 37 3.40 -7.58 4.25
C TRP A 37 4.16 -6.29 4.07
N THR A 38 4.96 -6.22 3.01
CA THR A 38 5.56 -4.98 2.50
C THR A 38 5.30 -4.87 1.01
N TYR A 39 5.10 -3.66 0.53
CA TYR A 39 4.87 -3.42 -0.90
C TYR A 39 6.18 -3.07 -1.60
N TRP A 40 6.44 -3.64 -2.75
CA TRP A 40 7.56 -3.29 -3.60
C TRP A 40 7.06 -2.60 -4.85
N SER A 41 7.29 -1.35 -5.01
CA SER A 41 8.04 -0.43 -4.16
C SER A 41 7.38 0.94 -4.17
N TRP A 42 7.88 1.85 -3.36
CA TRP A 42 7.44 3.24 -3.37
C TRP A 42 7.92 3.97 -4.61
N ASN A 43 9.21 3.83 -4.92
CA ASN A 43 9.88 4.52 -6.01
C ASN A 43 9.44 4.02 -7.39
N PRO A 44 9.35 4.90 -8.41
CA PRO A 44 8.86 4.52 -9.73
C PRO A 44 9.87 3.73 -10.57
N ASN A 45 11.13 3.67 -10.18
CA ASN A 45 12.19 3.07 -10.97
C ASN A 45 12.33 1.55 -10.82
N SER A 46 11.39 0.88 -10.20
CA SER A 46 11.36 -0.57 -10.16
C SER A 46 10.99 -1.13 -11.53
N ARG A 47 11.85 -1.98 -12.08
CA ARG A 47 11.58 -2.66 -13.35
C ARG A 47 10.54 -3.76 -13.22
N ASP A 48 10.39 -4.31 -12.02
CA ASP A 48 9.52 -5.46 -11.78
C ASP A 48 8.06 -5.05 -11.57
N THR A 49 7.83 -3.93 -10.90
CA THR A 49 6.47 -3.52 -10.51
C THR A 49 6.13 -2.07 -10.85
N GLY A 50 7.11 -1.25 -11.15
CA GLY A 50 6.93 0.16 -11.49
C GLY A 50 6.66 1.10 -10.33
N GLY A 51 6.58 0.59 -9.10
CA GLY A 51 6.35 1.41 -7.91
C GLY A 51 4.94 1.97 -7.75
N LEU A 52 4.69 2.59 -6.61
CA LEU A 52 3.45 3.32 -6.32
C LEU A 52 3.48 4.75 -6.86
N LEU A 53 4.65 5.38 -6.89
CA LEU A 53 4.82 6.70 -7.47
C LEU A 53 4.87 6.63 -8.99
N THR A 54 4.39 7.68 -9.63
CA THR A 54 4.58 7.90 -11.07
C THR A 54 5.99 8.40 -11.34
N ASP A 55 6.35 8.51 -12.62
CA ASP A 55 7.71 8.90 -13.03
C ASP A 55 8.12 10.30 -12.59
N ASP A 56 7.18 11.13 -12.16
CA ASP A 56 7.48 12.45 -11.58
C ASP A 56 7.98 12.39 -10.14
N TRP A 57 7.96 11.21 -9.52
CA TRP A 57 8.36 10.98 -8.12
C TRP A 57 7.51 11.71 -7.07
N GLU A 58 6.40 12.27 -7.47
CA GLU A 58 5.52 13.06 -6.60
C GLU A 58 4.10 12.50 -6.55
N SER A 59 3.55 12.16 -7.71
CA SER A 59 2.19 11.64 -7.83
C SER A 59 2.16 10.14 -7.61
N THR A 60 1.01 9.61 -7.21
CA THR A 60 0.80 8.17 -7.05
C THR A 60 -0.02 7.61 -8.20
N HIS A 61 0.22 6.33 -8.51
CA HIS A 61 -0.68 5.58 -9.38
C HIS A 61 -1.99 5.31 -8.66
N ALA A 62 -3.04 5.98 -9.07
CA ALA A 62 -4.34 5.91 -8.39
C ALA A 62 -4.90 4.48 -8.34
N ASN A 63 -4.73 3.70 -9.42
CA ASN A 63 -5.18 2.32 -9.49
C ASN A 63 -4.45 1.41 -8.49
N LYS A 64 -3.14 1.57 -8.37
CA LYS A 64 -2.33 0.78 -7.43
C LYS A 64 -2.66 1.13 -5.99
N LEU A 65 -2.75 2.42 -5.70
CA LEU A 65 -3.11 2.89 -4.36
C LEU A 65 -4.52 2.42 -3.97
N ALA A 66 -5.47 2.50 -4.88
CA ALA A 66 -6.83 2.00 -4.65
C ALA A 66 -6.84 0.49 -4.36
N ALA A 67 -6.00 -0.28 -5.07
CA ALA A 67 -5.91 -1.72 -4.88
C ALA A 67 -5.42 -2.11 -3.48
N ILE A 68 -4.42 -1.42 -2.94
CA ILE A 68 -3.86 -1.73 -1.61
C ILE A 68 -4.56 -1.00 -0.47
N ARG A 69 -5.42 -0.03 -0.77
CA ARG A 69 -6.11 0.75 0.26
C ARG A 69 -6.84 -0.09 1.32
N PRO A 70 -7.49 -1.23 0.97
CA PRO A 70 -8.12 -2.08 1.98
C PRO A 70 -7.16 -2.63 3.04
N LEU A 71 -5.86 -2.70 2.74
CA LEU A 71 -4.84 -3.14 3.70
C LEU A 71 -4.30 -2.00 4.54
N LEU A 72 -4.49 -0.76 4.10
CA LEU A 72 -3.98 0.41 4.79
C LEU A 72 -4.93 0.79 5.92
N PRO A 73 -4.38 1.34 7.01
CA PRO A 73 -5.22 1.84 8.08
C PRO A 73 -5.98 3.08 7.65
N THR A 74 -7.21 3.18 8.12
CA THR A 74 -7.98 4.42 7.97
C THR A 74 -7.56 5.38 9.08
N PRO A 75 -7.08 6.59 8.76
CA PRO A 75 -6.68 7.55 9.78
C PRO A 75 -7.83 7.82 10.77
N GLY A 76 -7.52 7.76 12.07
CA GLY A 76 -8.46 8.09 13.13
C GLY A 76 -9.44 7.00 13.52
N THR A 77 -9.44 5.83 12.85
CA THR A 77 -10.42 4.77 13.14
C THR A 77 -9.95 3.72 14.14
N ASN A 78 -8.69 3.74 14.53
CA ASN A 78 -8.18 2.78 15.49
C ASN A 78 -7.24 3.45 16.50
N PRO A 79 -7.80 3.91 17.65
CA PRO A 79 -7.02 4.60 18.69
C PRO A 79 -5.94 3.72 19.34
N ASP A 80 -6.04 2.39 19.22
CA ASP A 80 -5.11 1.46 19.89
C ASP A 80 -3.79 1.29 19.13
N ARG A 81 -3.62 1.99 18.04
CA ARG A 81 -2.46 1.79 17.18
C ARG A 81 -1.31 2.74 17.43
N GLY A 82 -1.24 3.34 18.55
CA GLY A 82 -0.05 3.98 19.09
C GLY A 82 0.58 5.13 18.29
N PRO A 83 1.63 5.72 18.85
CA PRO A 83 2.22 6.98 18.32
C PRO A 83 2.87 6.87 16.94
N PHE A 84 3.36 5.69 16.56
CA PHE A 84 4.06 5.51 15.29
C PHE A 84 3.17 5.84 14.08
N ARG A 85 1.91 5.44 14.11
CA ARG A 85 0.99 5.71 13.02
C ARG A 85 0.60 7.16 12.90
N ARG A 86 0.48 7.85 14.01
CA ARG A 86 0.23 9.29 13.99
C ARG A 86 1.38 10.03 13.35
N SER A 87 2.61 9.61 13.63
CA SER A 87 3.79 10.20 13.03
C SER A 87 3.80 10.05 11.50
N VAL A 88 3.46 8.85 11.01
CA VAL A 88 3.39 8.60 9.56
C VAL A 88 2.29 9.44 8.91
N ALA A 89 1.12 9.53 9.53
CA ALA A 89 0.01 10.35 9.04
C ALA A 89 0.38 11.83 9.00
N THR A 90 1.11 12.31 10.03
CA THR A 90 1.59 13.69 10.09
C THR A 90 2.57 14.00 8.97
N LEU A 91 3.53 13.10 8.73
CA LEU A 91 4.50 13.26 7.64
C LEU A 91 3.81 13.32 6.27
N THR A 92 2.77 12.51 6.08
CA THR A 92 1.99 12.54 4.86
C THR A 92 1.24 13.86 4.69
N ALA A 93 0.68 14.39 5.77
CA ALA A 93 0.00 15.68 5.77
C ALA A 93 0.96 16.82 5.45
N ASP A 94 2.14 16.82 6.06
CA ASP A 94 3.17 17.83 5.82
C ASP A 94 3.59 17.88 4.35
N ARG A 95 3.69 16.74 3.70
CA ARG A 95 4.03 16.68 2.29
C ARG A 95 2.95 17.24 1.37
N ARG A 96 1.73 17.33 1.86
CA ARG A 96 0.61 17.91 1.11
C ARG A 96 0.49 19.42 1.28
N SER A 97 1.21 19.96 2.23
CA SER A 97 1.25 21.40 2.40
C SER A 97 2.16 21.99 1.33
N PRO A 98 1.62 22.76 0.39
CA PRO A 98 2.49 23.48 -0.56
C PRO A 98 3.29 24.48 0.26
N GLY A 99 4.57 24.35 0.16
CA GLY A 99 5.47 25.34 0.73
C GLY A 99 5.24 26.69 0.08
#